data_27b30c0ff152bc8e73a4f89686c89cac
#
_entry.id   27b30c0ff152bc8e73a4f89686c89cac
#
_cell.length_a   1.000
_cell.length_b   1.000
_cell.length_c   1.000
_cell.angle_alpha   90.00
_cell.angle_beta   90.00
_cell.angle_gamma   90.00
#
_symmetry.space_group_name_H-M   'P 1'
#
loop_
_entity.id
_entity.type
_entity.pdbx_description
1 polymer ?
#
loop_
_entity_poly.entity_id
_entity_poly.type
_entity_poly.pdbx_seq_one_letter_code
_entity_poly.pdbx_strand_id
1 'polypeptide(L)'
;LKNILGGGFDLIKKAPTIEIGLARTPSWLGPRLSVALGLTVYNLEKYLKKSLHPTLGKTIGFRREFIAAQNCSTEGDLIDLILQSSCTPPFTPVMYRSGQAVLDGGLVDNVPIDGLSPSPQGAPKSEVLVLLTRRYSQPDYFVNELPGLRLTYIQPSSPVPISSWDYAHHELMPLTYRQGRADAGLAFSKGVFG
;
A
#
# COMPACT_ATOMS: atom_id res chain seq x y z
N LEU A 1 2.02 15.74 10.70
CA LEU A 1 0.79 15.32 10.02
C LEU A 1 -0.36 16.29 10.23
N LYS A 2 -0.65 16.79 11.46
CA LYS A 2 -1.70 17.81 11.70
C LYS A 2 -1.58 19.02 10.76
N ASN A 3 -0.36 19.51 10.53
CA ASN A 3 -0.11 20.63 9.60
C ASN A 3 -0.32 20.25 8.13
N ILE A 4 -0.23 18.96 7.78
CA ILE A 4 -0.43 18.49 6.40
C ILE A 4 -1.92 18.30 6.11
N LEU A 5 -2.68 17.78 7.04
CA LEU A 5 -4.13 17.63 6.88
C LEU A 5 -4.87 18.97 6.93
N GLY A 6 -4.34 19.96 7.66
CA GLY A 6 -4.76 21.36 7.57
C GLY A 6 -6.26 21.62 7.71
N GLY A 7 -6.97 20.84 8.53
CA GLY A 7 -8.44 20.86 8.59
C GLY A 7 -9.14 20.08 7.48
N GLY A 8 -8.39 19.32 6.67
CA GLY A 8 -8.93 18.49 5.59
C GLY A 8 -9.69 17.24 6.05
N PHE A 9 -9.79 16.98 7.35
CA PHE A 9 -10.51 15.82 7.89
C PHE A 9 -11.98 15.78 7.43
N ASP A 10 -12.66 16.93 7.43
CA ASP A 10 -14.05 17.01 6.95
C ASP A 10 -14.18 16.74 5.46
N LEU A 11 -13.16 17.06 4.67
CA LEU A 11 -13.13 16.73 3.24
C LEU A 11 -12.99 15.21 3.05
N ILE A 12 -12.14 14.56 3.84
CA ILE A 12 -11.97 13.10 3.82
C ILE A 12 -13.28 12.41 4.20
N LYS A 13 -14.00 12.91 5.19
CA LYS A 13 -15.33 12.37 5.57
C LYS A 13 -16.36 12.40 4.44
N LYS A 14 -16.23 13.34 3.51
CA LYS A 14 -17.13 13.53 2.35
C LYS A 14 -16.59 12.91 1.06
N ALA A 15 -15.32 12.50 1.06
CA ALA A 15 -14.67 11.89 -0.09
C ALA A 15 -15.19 10.47 -0.37
N PRO A 16 -14.96 9.89 -1.55
CA PRO A 16 -15.09 8.46 -1.78
C PRO A 16 -14.33 7.66 -0.72
N THR A 17 -14.77 6.43 -0.46
CA THR A 17 -14.16 5.57 0.56
C THR A 17 -12.66 5.40 0.33
N ILE A 18 -11.87 5.70 1.36
CA ILE A 18 -10.42 5.54 1.38
C ILE A 18 -10.12 4.40 2.35
N GLU A 19 -9.72 3.25 1.82
CA GLU A 19 -9.32 2.09 2.62
C GLU A 19 -7.82 2.16 2.95
N ILE A 20 -7.50 2.05 4.24
CA ILE A 20 -6.13 2.04 4.74
C ILE A 20 -5.80 0.63 5.23
N GLY A 21 -4.78 0.02 4.62
CA GLY A 21 -4.35 -1.34 4.93
C GLY A 21 -3.36 -1.40 6.08
N LEU A 22 -3.55 -2.36 6.99
CA LEU A 22 -2.67 -2.70 8.11
C LEU A 22 -2.28 -4.18 8.05
N ALA A 23 -1.11 -4.51 8.56
CA ALA A 23 -0.72 -5.87 8.87
C ALA A 23 -0.90 -6.14 10.38
N ARG A 24 -1.82 -7.03 10.73
CA ARG A 24 -1.99 -7.53 12.10
C ARG A 24 -0.97 -8.63 12.38
N THR A 25 -0.28 -8.52 13.49
CA THR A 25 0.63 -9.56 13.94
C THR A 25 -0.14 -10.81 14.41
N PRO A 26 0.47 -12.02 14.34
CA PRO A 26 -0.15 -13.21 14.90
C PRO A 26 -0.44 -13.05 16.40
N SER A 27 -1.65 -13.38 16.84
CA SER A 27 -2.06 -13.23 18.26
C SER A 27 -1.32 -14.15 19.22
N TRP A 28 -0.79 -15.27 18.71
CA TRP A 28 -0.03 -16.26 19.49
C TRP A 28 1.44 -15.85 19.71
N LEU A 29 1.91 -14.82 18.99
CA LEU A 29 3.29 -14.37 19.04
C LEU A 29 3.37 -13.05 19.79
N GLY A 30 4.29 -12.96 20.75
CA GLY A 30 4.51 -11.72 21.49
C GLY A 30 4.95 -10.57 20.56
N PRO A 31 4.65 -9.31 20.89
CA PRO A 31 4.86 -8.17 19.99
C PRO A 31 6.29 -8.03 19.45
N ARG A 32 7.31 -8.25 20.29
CA ARG A 32 8.73 -8.14 19.89
C ARG A 32 9.13 -9.21 18.88
N LEU A 33 8.67 -10.45 19.09
CA LEU A 33 8.94 -11.57 18.17
C LEU A 33 8.15 -11.40 16.86
N SER A 34 6.92 -10.89 16.92
CA SER A 34 6.13 -10.57 15.74
C SER A 34 6.83 -9.55 14.84
N VAL A 35 7.40 -8.50 15.45
CA VAL A 35 8.15 -7.47 14.71
C VAL A 35 9.41 -8.07 14.08
N ALA A 36 10.20 -8.83 14.83
CA ALA A 36 11.41 -9.48 14.31
C ALA A 36 11.08 -10.43 13.15
N LEU A 37 10.03 -11.23 13.29
CA LEU A 37 9.56 -12.14 12.26
C LEU A 37 9.06 -11.39 11.03
N GLY A 38 8.27 -10.32 11.21
CA GLY A 38 7.77 -9.49 10.13
C GLY A 38 8.88 -8.87 9.31
N LEU A 39 9.91 -8.33 9.96
CA LEU A 39 11.09 -7.79 9.29
C LEU A 39 11.88 -8.86 8.53
N THR A 40 12.01 -10.05 9.10
CA THR A 40 12.70 -11.17 8.46
C THR A 40 11.94 -11.61 7.21
N VAL A 41 10.62 -11.75 7.29
CA VAL A 41 9.75 -12.12 6.17
C VAL A 41 9.79 -11.06 5.07
N TYR A 42 9.66 -9.79 5.44
CA TYR A 42 9.74 -8.67 4.49
C TYR A 42 11.07 -8.67 3.73
N ASN A 43 12.19 -8.82 4.44
CA ASN A 43 13.51 -8.85 3.79
C ASN A 43 13.64 -10.10 2.89
N LEU A 44 13.20 -11.25 3.36
CA LEU A 44 13.27 -12.49 2.58
C LEU A 44 12.46 -12.39 1.28
N GLU A 45 11.25 -11.86 1.33
CA GLU A 45 10.43 -11.67 0.13
C GLU A 45 10.98 -10.60 -0.81
N LYS A 46 11.50 -9.49 -0.25
CA LYS A 46 12.11 -8.42 -1.02
C LYS A 46 13.31 -8.90 -1.84
N TYR A 47 14.15 -9.74 -1.25
CA TYR A 47 15.40 -10.19 -1.88
C TYR A 47 15.23 -11.47 -2.71
N LEU A 48 14.34 -12.38 -2.32
CA LEU A 48 14.22 -13.69 -2.96
C LEU A 48 13.15 -13.76 -4.05
N LYS A 49 11.99 -13.14 -3.87
CA LYS A 49 10.85 -13.36 -4.77
C LYS A 49 10.51 -12.20 -5.69
N LYS A 50 10.86 -10.96 -5.36
CA LYS A 50 10.42 -9.75 -6.10
C LYS A 50 8.94 -9.81 -6.53
N SER A 51 8.09 -10.48 -5.73
CA SER A 51 6.70 -10.74 -6.05
C SER A 51 5.85 -9.48 -5.89
N LEU A 52 4.88 -9.31 -6.79
CA LEU A 52 3.87 -8.27 -6.71
C LEU A 52 2.97 -8.47 -5.47
N HIS A 53 2.61 -9.73 -5.20
CA HIS A 53 1.80 -10.15 -4.06
C HIS A 53 2.62 -11.07 -3.16
N PRO A 54 3.21 -10.56 -2.06
CA PRO A 54 3.90 -11.39 -1.07
C PRO A 54 2.91 -12.38 -0.42
N THR A 55 3.34 -13.61 -0.22
CA THR A 55 2.50 -14.67 0.36
C THR A 55 3.02 -15.20 1.70
N LEU A 56 4.32 -15.03 1.98
CA LEU A 56 4.94 -15.57 3.19
C LEU A 56 4.36 -14.98 4.47
N GLY A 57 4.03 -13.69 4.50
CA GLY A 57 3.42 -13.06 5.67
C GLY A 57 2.10 -13.73 6.05
N LYS A 58 1.25 -14.02 5.08
CA LYS A 58 -0.02 -14.75 5.30
C LYS A 58 0.20 -16.15 5.84
N THR A 59 1.18 -16.88 5.31
CA THR A 59 1.52 -18.26 5.72
C THR A 59 1.96 -18.33 7.18
N ILE A 60 2.59 -17.28 7.69
CA ILE A 60 3.09 -17.20 9.08
C ILE A 60 2.02 -16.66 10.04
N GLY A 61 0.84 -16.30 9.54
CA GLY A 61 -0.30 -15.89 10.35
C GLY A 61 -0.46 -14.37 10.50
N PHE A 62 0.27 -13.56 9.72
CA PHE A 62 -0.06 -12.14 9.58
C PHE A 62 -1.37 -11.99 8.82
N ARG A 63 -2.22 -11.12 9.30
CA ARG A 63 -3.53 -10.84 8.69
C ARG A 63 -3.58 -9.44 8.17
N ARG A 64 -4.20 -9.25 7.02
CA ARG A 64 -4.57 -7.93 6.51
C ARG A 64 -5.81 -7.43 7.23
N GLU A 65 -5.83 -6.15 7.50
CA GLU A 65 -7.02 -5.42 7.94
C GLU A 65 -7.13 -4.16 7.10
N PHE A 66 -8.32 -3.87 6.60
CA PHE A 66 -8.65 -2.63 5.90
C PHE A 66 -9.58 -1.81 6.77
N ILE A 67 -9.27 -0.54 6.90
CA ILE A 67 -10.06 0.39 7.71
C ILE A 67 -10.36 1.61 6.86
N ALA A 68 -11.64 1.89 6.66
CA ALA A 68 -12.05 3.09 5.97
C ALA A 68 -11.69 4.34 6.78
N ALA A 69 -10.99 5.29 6.16
CA ALA A 69 -10.64 6.57 6.78
C ALA A 69 -11.87 7.31 7.30
N GLN A 70 -13.01 7.13 6.63
CA GLN A 70 -14.31 7.68 7.01
C GLN A 70 -14.83 7.13 8.35
N ASN A 71 -14.33 5.98 8.82
CA ASN A 71 -14.70 5.41 10.12
C ASN A 71 -13.94 6.03 11.30
N CYS A 72 -12.90 6.82 11.04
CA CYS A 72 -12.20 7.56 12.08
C CYS A 72 -13.12 8.61 12.70
N SER A 73 -13.18 8.68 14.03
CA SER A 73 -14.05 9.61 14.74
C SER A 73 -13.46 11.03 14.78
N THR A 74 -12.14 11.13 14.81
CA THR A 74 -11.39 12.39 14.89
C THR A 74 -10.24 12.43 13.90
N GLU A 75 -9.73 13.62 13.64
CA GLU A 75 -8.49 13.81 12.87
C GLU A 75 -7.30 13.06 13.52
N GLY A 76 -7.25 13.00 14.86
CA GLY A 76 -6.24 12.25 15.61
C GLY A 76 -6.30 10.76 15.31
N ASP A 77 -7.50 10.17 15.28
CA ASP A 77 -7.69 8.75 14.96
C ASP A 77 -7.22 8.42 13.54
N LEU A 78 -7.46 9.33 12.59
CA LEU A 78 -6.99 9.18 11.21
C LEU A 78 -5.46 9.27 11.13
N ILE A 79 -4.85 10.22 11.84
CA ILE A 79 -3.40 10.35 11.90
C ILE A 79 -2.78 9.08 12.48
N ASP A 80 -3.33 8.55 13.57
CA ASP A 80 -2.87 7.33 14.20
C ASP A 80 -3.01 6.14 13.26
N LEU A 81 -4.11 6.04 12.52
CA LEU A 81 -4.32 5.00 11.52
C LEU A 81 -3.29 5.05 10.40
N ILE A 82 -2.98 6.24 9.87
CA ILE A 82 -1.95 6.42 8.83
C ILE A 82 -0.56 6.03 9.37
N LEU A 83 -0.22 6.44 10.59
CA LEU A 83 1.05 6.09 11.21
C LEU A 83 1.17 4.59 11.46
N GLN A 84 0.09 3.95 11.90
CA GLN A 84 0.01 2.50 12.07
C GLN A 84 0.20 1.76 10.74
N SER A 85 -0.40 2.25 9.66
CA SER A 85 -0.27 1.71 8.30
C SER A 85 1.15 1.82 7.73
N SER A 86 1.99 2.68 8.32
CA SER A 86 3.39 2.90 7.92
C SER A 86 4.36 2.40 8.98
N CYS A 87 3.90 1.58 9.92
CA CYS A 87 4.71 1.12 11.07
C CYS A 87 5.74 0.08 10.64
N THR A 88 7.02 0.49 10.63
CA THR A 88 8.16 -0.32 10.18
C THR A 88 9.30 -0.30 11.21
N PRO A 89 9.15 -0.97 12.37
CA PRO A 89 10.24 -1.06 13.34
C PRO A 89 11.50 -1.70 12.72
N PRO A 90 12.71 -1.31 13.10
CA PRO A 90 13.07 -0.38 14.19
C PRO A 90 13.05 1.09 13.77
N PHE A 91 12.73 1.44 12.52
CA PHE A 91 12.72 2.82 12.03
C PHE A 91 11.58 3.63 12.64
N THR A 92 10.47 2.97 12.98
CA THR A 92 9.36 3.55 13.72
C THR A 92 9.15 2.81 15.04
N PRO A 93 8.56 3.44 16.07
CA PRO A 93 8.10 2.73 17.26
C PRO A 93 7.09 1.62 16.89
N VAL A 94 7.05 0.55 17.69
CA VAL A 94 5.98 -0.45 17.56
C VAL A 94 4.66 0.19 17.95
N MET A 95 3.68 0.10 17.08
CA MET A 95 2.35 0.66 17.30
C MET A 95 1.33 -0.44 17.59
N TYR A 96 0.27 -0.06 18.29
CA TYR A 96 -0.78 -0.98 18.73
C TYR A 96 -2.15 -0.46 18.32
N ARG A 97 -3.03 -1.38 17.94
CA ARG A 97 -4.44 -1.12 17.70
C ARG A 97 -5.27 -2.21 18.34
N SER A 98 -6.22 -1.82 19.21
CA SER A 98 -7.05 -2.77 19.98
C SER A 98 -6.22 -3.82 20.74
N GLY A 99 -5.12 -3.38 21.37
CA GLY A 99 -4.24 -4.25 22.17
C GLY A 99 -3.30 -5.17 21.38
N GLN A 100 -3.36 -5.17 20.05
CA GLN A 100 -2.52 -6.00 19.19
C GLN A 100 -1.52 -5.12 18.42
N ALA A 101 -0.28 -5.59 18.28
CA ALA A 101 0.71 -4.88 17.48
C ALA A 101 0.31 -4.87 16.00
N VAL A 102 0.55 -3.73 15.34
CA VAL A 102 0.29 -3.54 13.91
C VAL A 102 1.57 -3.12 13.21
N LEU A 103 1.68 -3.48 11.95
CA LEU A 103 2.81 -3.17 11.09
C LEU A 103 2.30 -2.62 9.75
N ASP A 104 3.22 -2.12 8.93
CA ASP A 104 2.96 -1.65 7.58
C ASP A 104 2.18 -2.67 6.77
N GLY A 105 1.10 -2.22 6.13
CA GLY A 105 0.23 -3.07 5.29
C GLY A 105 0.98 -3.73 4.14
N GLY A 106 2.02 -3.08 3.61
CA GLY A 106 2.90 -3.60 2.58
C GLY A 106 3.67 -4.86 2.98
N LEU A 107 3.77 -5.16 4.29
CA LEU A 107 4.34 -6.41 4.80
C LEU A 107 3.54 -7.64 4.35
N VAL A 108 2.22 -7.51 4.22
CA VAL A 108 1.33 -8.60 3.84
C VAL A 108 0.97 -8.53 2.36
N ASP A 109 0.83 -7.34 1.81
CA ASP A 109 0.60 -7.12 0.39
C ASP A 109 0.93 -5.69 -0.04
N ASN A 110 1.76 -5.58 -1.08
CA ASN A 110 2.09 -4.27 -1.67
C ASN A 110 0.97 -3.72 -2.56
N VAL A 111 0.07 -4.59 -3.02
CA VAL A 111 -1.09 -4.23 -3.85
C VAL A 111 -2.34 -4.81 -3.21
N PRO A 112 -3.01 -4.07 -2.34
CA PRO A 112 -4.07 -4.56 -1.45
C PRO A 112 -5.41 -4.70 -2.18
N ILE A 113 -5.48 -5.53 -3.22
CA ILE A 113 -6.69 -5.76 -4.01
C ILE A 113 -7.81 -6.46 -3.23
N ASP A 114 -7.50 -7.20 -2.18
CA ASP A 114 -8.50 -7.88 -1.36
C ASP A 114 -9.40 -6.91 -0.56
N GLY A 115 -9.03 -5.63 -0.46
CA GLY A 115 -9.85 -4.56 0.11
C GLY A 115 -10.90 -4.02 -0.85
N LEU A 116 -10.86 -4.43 -2.12
CA LEU A 116 -11.78 -3.94 -3.14
C LEU A 116 -13.07 -4.77 -3.16
N SER A 117 -14.18 -4.11 -3.48
CA SER A 117 -15.48 -4.76 -3.68
C SER A 117 -15.65 -5.12 -5.15
N PRO A 118 -15.63 -6.41 -5.53
CA PRO A 118 -15.86 -6.83 -6.90
C PRO A 118 -17.32 -6.60 -7.32
N SER A 119 -17.54 -6.33 -8.61
CA SER A 119 -18.88 -6.27 -9.17
C SER A 119 -19.60 -7.60 -9.02
N PRO A 120 -20.93 -7.58 -8.82
CA PRO A 120 -21.74 -8.79 -8.79
C PRO A 120 -21.61 -9.61 -10.07
N GLN A 121 -21.85 -10.93 -9.96
CA GLN A 121 -21.84 -11.80 -11.12
C GLN A 121 -22.87 -11.35 -12.16
N GLY A 122 -22.45 -11.24 -13.42
CA GLY A 122 -23.29 -10.78 -14.53
C GLY A 122 -23.33 -9.24 -14.72
N ALA A 123 -22.76 -8.46 -13.81
CA ALA A 123 -22.53 -7.04 -14.01
C ALA A 123 -21.19 -6.77 -14.70
N PRO A 124 -21.00 -5.59 -15.34
CA PRO A 124 -19.70 -5.16 -15.83
C PRO A 124 -18.66 -5.17 -14.69
N LYS A 125 -17.43 -5.57 -15.00
CA LYS A 125 -16.35 -5.58 -14.00
C LYS A 125 -16.05 -4.18 -13.49
N SER A 126 -15.76 -4.06 -12.22
CA SER A 126 -15.21 -2.82 -11.66
C SER A 126 -13.82 -2.57 -12.22
N GLU A 127 -13.61 -1.40 -12.82
CA GLU A 127 -12.31 -0.98 -13.33
C GLU A 127 -11.45 -0.45 -12.18
N VAL A 128 -10.25 -0.97 -12.04
CA VAL A 128 -9.30 -0.61 -10.98
C VAL A 128 -7.97 -0.22 -11.58
N LEU A 129 -7.50 0.98 -11.23
CA LEU A 129 -6.17 1.44 -11.57
C LEU A 129 -5.21 1.14 -10.42
N VAL A 130 -4.14 0.41 -10.72
CA VAL A 130 -3.09 0.08 -9.77
C VAL A 130 -1.81 0.81 -10.14
N LEU A 131 -1.39 1.75 -9.29
CA LEU A 131 -0.16 2.50 -9.46
C LEU A 131 0.95 1.87 -8.60
N LEU A 132 1.97 1.34 -9.27
CA LEU A 132 3.11 0.71 -8.60
C LEU A 132 4.23 1.74 -8.35
N THR A 133 4.77 1.75 -7.15
CA THR A 133 5.84 2.66 -6.75
C THR A 133 7.24 2.16 -7.08
N ARG A 134 7.35 0.94 -7.60
CA ARG A 134 8.62 0.33 -8.04
C ARG A 134 8.39 -0.55 -9.27
N ARG A 135 9.48 -0.83 -9.99
CA ARG A 135 9.45 -1.69 -11.16
C ARG A 135 9.50 -3.18 -10.77
N TYR A 136 8.67 -3.97 -11.45
CA TYR A 136 8.64 -5.43 -11.40
C TYR A 136 9.01 -6.01 -12.77
N SER A 137 9.15 -7.34 -12.87
CA SER A 137 9.49 -8.04 -14.13
C SER A 137 8.30 -8.14 -15.11
N GLN A 138 7.38 -7.19 -15.06
CA GLN A 138 6.20 -7.08 -15.91
C GLN A 138 6.39 -5.95 -16.93
N PRO A 139 5.61 -5.90 -18.01
CA PRO A 139 5.54 -4.73 -18.89
C PRO A 139 5.18 -3.45 -18.14
N ASP A 140 5.48 -2.28 -18.72
CA ASP A 140 5.18 -0.97 -18.11
C ASP A 140 3.69 -0.82 -17.79
N TYR A 141 2.83 -1.43 -18.62
CA TYR A 141 1.39 -1.52 -18.46
C TYR A 141 0.95 -2.97 -18.66
N PHE A 142 0.08 -3.46 -17.80
CA PHE A 142 -0.52 -4.79 -17.97
C PHE A 142 -1.89 -4.86 -17.28
N VAL A 143 -2.74 -5.73 -17.77
CA VAL A 143 -4.08 -5.96 -17.25
C VAL A 143 -4.15 -7.34 -16.61
N ASN A 144 -4.79 -7.43 -15.45
CA ASN A 144 -5.14 -8.69 -14.82
C ASN A 144 -6.65 -8.70 -14.57
N GLU A 145 -7.30 -9.77 -14.96
CA GLU A 145 -8.74 -9.93 -14.80
C GLU A 145 -9.04 -10.93 -13.70
N LEU A 146 -9.83 -10.49 -12.73
CA LEU A 146 -10.35 -11.31 -11.66
C LEU A 146 -11.88 -11.35 -11.73
N PRO A 147 -12.55 -12.28 -11.02
CA PRO A 147 -14.00 -12.26 -10.92
C PRO A 147 -14.51 -10.89 -10.41
N GLY A 148 -15.31 -10.21 -11.21
CA GLY A 148 -15.87 -8.89 -10.91
C GLY A 148 -14.91 -7.69 -10.92
N LEU A 149 -13.61 -7.89 -11.21
CA LEU A 149 -12.60 -6.82 -11.24
C LEU A 149 -11.77 -6.89 -12.52
N ARG A 150 -11.43 -5.72 -13.07
CA ARG A 150 -10.41 -5.55 -14.10
C ARG A 150 -9.35 -4.60 -13.58
N LEU A 151 -8.14 -5.09 -13.38
CA LEU A 151 -7.03 -4.38 -12.77
C LEU A 151 -6.06 -3.92 -13.85
N THR A 152 -5.93 -2.62 -14.05
CA THR A 152 -4.95 -2.03 -14.95
C THR A 152 -3.76 -1.55 -14.12
N TYR A 153 -2.61 -2.16 -14.33
CA TYR A 153 -1.37 -1.85 -13.62
C TYR A 153 -0.52 -0.89 -14.43
N ILE A 154 0.03 0.10 -13.75
CA ILE A 154 1.05 1.00 -14.27
C ILE A 154 2.24 0.95 -13.32
N GLN A 155 3.43 0.72 -13.87
CA GLN A 155 4.67 0.74 -13.11
C GLN A 155 5.66 1.75 -13.70
N PRO A 156 6.69 2.18 -12.95
CA PRO A 156 7.73 3.06 -13.47
C PRO A 156 8.40 2.46 -14.70
N SER A 157 8.61 3.25 -15.75
CA SER A 157 9.27 2.84 -17.00
C SER A 157 10.74 2.47 -16.80
N SER A 158 11.36 3.02 -15.75
CA SER A 158 12.73 2.74 -15.32
C SER A 158 12.83 2.67 -13.79
N PRO A 159 13.92 2.17 -13.21
CA PRO A 159 14.14 2.22 -11.78
C PRO A 159 13.94 3.63 -11.23
N VAL A 160 13.22 3.74 -10.12
CA VAL A 160 12.93 5.03 -9.48
C VAL A 160 14.22 5.62 -8.94
N PRO A 161 14.52 6.92 -9.19
CA PRO A 161 15.79 7.55 -8.80
C PRO A 161 16.07 7.51 -7.29
N ILE A 162 15.01 7.65 -6.48
CA ILE A 162 15.13 7.63 -5.02
C ILE A 162 14.71 6.26 -4.46
N SER A 163 15.49 5.74 -3.53
CA SER A 163 15.15 4.51 -2.79
C SER A 163 14.08 4.79 -1.74
N SER A 164 13.24 3.79 -1.42
CA SER A 164 12.19 3.90 -0.39
C SER A 164 12.70 4.26 1.01
N TRP A 165 13.99 4.02 1.28
CA TRP A 165 14.64 4.27 2.58
C TRP A 165 15.70 5.37 2.50
N ASP A 166 15.71 6.12 1.41
CA ASP A 166 16.66 7.23 1.23
C ASP A 166 16.02 8.52 1.75
N TYR A 167 16.37 8.88 2.95
CA TYR A 167 15.95 10.13 3.58
C TYR A 167 16.98 11.25 3.47
N ALA A 168 18.12 10.98 2.83
CA ALA A 168 19.24 11.92 2.73
C ALA A 168 19.25 12.69 1.40
N HIS A 169 18.86 12.06 0.31
CA HIS A 169 18.97 12.61 -1.05
C HIS A 169 17.63 13.20 -1.53
N HIS A 170 17.16 14.23 -0.83
CA HIS A 170 15.90 14.91 -1.16
C HIS A 170 15.89 15.55 -2.55
N GLU A 171 17.06 15.85 -3.13
CA GLU A 171 17.24 16.34 -4.51
C GLU A 171 16.79 15.33 -5.58
N LEU A 172 16.67 14.04 -5.23
CA LEU A 172 16.16 13.00 -6.13
C LEU A 172 14.61 12.99 -6.21
N MET A 173 13.92 13.61 -5.24
CA MET A 173 12.45 13.65 -5.23
C MET A 173 11.86 14.35 -6.47
N PRO A 174 12.35 15.55 -6.90
CA PRO A 174 11.88 16.17 -8.13
C PRO A 174 12.12 15.34 -9.39
N LEU A 175 13.20 14.55 -9.44
CA LEU A 175 13.49 13.64 -10.54
C LEU A 175 12.45 12.52 -10.59
N THR A 176 12.18 11.89 -9.44
CA THR A 176 11.17 10.86 -9.28
C THR A 176 9.77 11.36 -9.68
N TYR A 177 9.41 12.57 -9.25
CA TYR A 177 8.14 13.19 -9.62
C TYR A 177 8.04 13.44 -11.13
N ARG A 178 9.10 13.94 -11.77
CA ARG A 178 9.12 14.15 -13.23
C ARG A 178 9.00 12.85 -14.00
N GLN A 179 9.67 11.79 -13.56
CA GLN A 179 9.52 10.45 -14.13
C GLN A 179 8.06 9.98 -14.04
N GLY A 180 7.46 10.03 -12.86
CA GLY A 180 6.07 9.60 -12.67
C GLY A 180 5.09 10.40 -13.53
N ARG A 181 5.29 11.72 -13.71
CA ARG A 181 4.48 12.53 -14.63
C ARG A 181 4.64 12.13 -16.09
N ALA A 182 5.87 11.84 -16.53
CA ALA A 182 6.14 11.39 -17.89
C ALA A 182 5.49 10.02 -18.14
N ASP A 183 5.64 9.07 -17.22
CA ASP A 183 5.06 7.74 -17.30
C ASP A 183 3.52 7.80 -17.34
N ALA A 184 2.90 8.63 -16.53
CA ALA A 184 1.46 8.87 -16.57
C ALA A 184 1.02 9.45 -17.92
N GLY A 185 1.73 10.48 -18.43
CA GLY A 185 1.42 11.07 -19.73
C GLY A 185 1.48 10.06 -20.88
N LEU A 186 2.46 9.17 -20.86
CA LEU A 186 2.58 8.07 -21.83
C LEU A 186 1.43 7.06 -21.70
N ALA A 187 1.01 6.74 -20.47
CA ALA A 187 -0.11 5.84 -20.23
C ALA A 187 -1.42 6.42 -20.80
N PHE A 188 -1.67 7.71 -20.58
CA PHE A 188 -2.83 8.41 -21.14
C PHE A 188 -2.78 8.44 -22.67
N SER A 189 -1.63 8.79 -23.27
CA SER A 189 -1.51 8.88 -24.74
C SER A 189 -1.67 7.52 -25.44
N LYS A 190 -1.41 6.41 -24.75
CA LYS A 190 -1.57 5.05 -25.27
C LYS A 190 -2.97 4.47 -25.03
N GLY A 191 -3.88 5.23 -24.45
CA GLY A 191 -5.24 4.78 -24.18
C GLY A 191 -5.29 3.62 -23.17
N VAL A 192 -4.36 3.56 -22.19
CA VAL A 192 -4.32 2.48 -21.20
C VAL A 192 -5.57 2.49 -20.31
N PHE A 193 -6.31 3.58 -20.27
CA PHE A 193 -7.46 3.81 -19.40
C PHE A 193 -8.83 3.69 -20.11
N GLY A 194 -8.89 3.26 -21.37
CA GLY A 194 -10.20 3.23 -22.06
C GLY A 194 -10.18 2.42 -23.29
#